data_390428d80a830a664232e42a6f0fe3e7
#
_entry.id   390428d80a830a664232e42a6f0fe3e7
#
_cell.length_a   1.000
_cell.length_b   1.000
_cell.length_c   1.000
_cell.angle_alpha   90.00
_cell.angle_beta   90.00
_cell.angle_gamma   90.00
#
_symmetry.space_group_name_H-M   'P 1'
#
loop_
_entity.id
_entity.type
_entity.pdbx_description
1 polymer ?
#
loop_
_entity_poly.entity_id
_entity_poly.type
_entity_poly.pdbx_seq_one_letter_code
_entity_poly.pdbx_strand_id
1 'polypeptide(L)'
;PTHTGHPQGFTRCAKDPEPAFYNRPMPLSAPLFSPSSPHAPALPLLHGLSPEQLAAVTLPQGHALILAGAGSGKTRVLTTRIAWLLHMGYASPGGIMAVTFTNKAAKEMQTRLSALLPISLRGMWMGTFHGLCNRLLRAHHQAAGLPATFQILDMQDQLSAIKRLCKAFNVDTERYPPKQLGWFFASCKEDGLRPKDVPTHDPDTRKKVELYQLYEDQCQREGVVDFAELLLRSYELLRDHPALRQHYQQRFRYLLVDEFQDTNKLQYQWLKLLAGEMEGGRIVGTSSVLAVGDDD
;
A
#
# COMPACT_ATOMS: atom_id res chain seq x y z
N PRO A 1 48.64 -29.33 54.37
CA PRO A 1 48.85 -30.22 53.28
C PRO A 1 47.70 -30.09 52.28
N THR A 2 48.01 -29.59 51.24
CA THR A 2 47.68 -29.66 49.85
C THR A 2 46.75 -30.80 49.45
N HIS A 3 45.64 -30.49 48.81
CA HIS A 3 45.13 -31.30 47.70
C HIS A 3 44.34 -30.42 46.64
N THR A 4 44.94 -30.39 45.50
CA THR A 4 44.43 -29.95 44.24
C THR A 4 43.32 -30.89 43.75
N GLY A 5 42.18 -30.34 43.30
CA GLY A 5 41.15 -31.09 42.65
C GLY A 5 40.55 -30.24 41.48
N HIS A 6 40.88 -30.60 40.23
CA HIS A 6 40.28 -30.15 39.04
C HIS A 6 38.81 -30.61 38.92
N PRO A 7 37.86 -29.80 38.44
CA PRO A 7 36.57 -30.29 38.00
C PRO A 7 36.62 -30.65 36.50
N GLN A 8 36.25 -31.87 36.25
CA GLN A 8 36.01 -32.42 34.91
C GLN A 8 34.71 -31.87 34.27
N GLY A 9 34.84 -31.56 33.05
CA GLY A 9 34.00 -31.85 31.89
C GLY A 9 32.48 -31.72 32.01
N PHE A 10 31.95 -30.61 31.53
CA PHE A 10 30.56 -30.56 31.05
C PHE A 10 30.50 -31.01 29.59
N THR A 11 29.90 -32.17 29.42
CA THR A 11 29.53 -32.80 28.16
C THR A 11 28.58 -31.87 27.38
N ARG A 12 28.93 -31.54 26.13
CA ARG A 12 28.05 -30.89 25.15
C ARG A 12 26.84 -31.77 24.94
N CYS A 13 25.68 -31.24 25.27
CA CYS A 13 24.39 -31.78 24.83
C CYS A 13 24.08 -31.31 23.40
N ALA A 14 23.45 -32.17 22.68
CA ALA A 14 23.23 -32.17 21.25
C ALA A 14 22.70 -30.87 20.69
N LYS A 15 23.20 -30.55 19.49
CA LYS A 15 22.69 -29.55 18.56
C LYS A 15 21.21 -29.78 18.28
N ASP A 16 20.38 -28.77 18.55
CA ASP A 16 19.08 -28.66 17.92
C ASP A 16 19.25 -28.51 16.39
N PRO A 17 18.46 -29.20 15.59
CA PRO A 17 18.53 -29.02 14.14
C PRO A 17 17.96 -27.64 13.76
N GLU A 18 18.80 -26.83 13.14
CA GLU A 18 18.34 -25.64 12.41
C GLU A 18 17.22 -26.03 11.44
N PRO A 19 16.16 -25.23 11.30
CA PRO A 19 15.21 -25.42 10.22
C PRO A 19 15.88 -25.00 8.90
N ALA A 20 16.55 -25.96 8.27
CA ALA A 20 16.87 -25.87 6.86
C ALA A 20 15.55 -25.96 6.10
N PHE A 21 15.16 -24.84 5.50
CA PHE A 21 14.30 -24.70 4.30
C PHE A 21 13.81 -23.26 4.23
N TYR A 22 14.45 -22.50 3.39
CA TYR A 22 13.96 -21.35 2.61
C TYR A 22 15.08 -20.34 2.34
N ASN A 23 16.17 -20.78 1.71
CA ASN A 23 17.06 -19.88 0.96
C ASN A 23 17.79 -20.66 -0.14
N ARG A 24 17.02 -21.16 -1.11
CA ARG A 24 17.54 -21.35 -2.46
C ARG A 24 16.90 -20.29 -3.34
N PRO A 25 17.68 -19.39 -3.96
CA PRO A 25 17.16 -18.67 -5.12
C PRO A 25 16.82 -19.74 -6.15
N MET A 26 15.53 -19.84 -6.50
CA MET A 26 15.12 -20.62 -7.66
C MET A 26 15.90 -20.07 -8.85
N PRO A 27 16.56 -20.90 -9.64
CA PRO A 27 17.14 -20.45 -10.90
C PRO A 27 16.00 -19.81 -11.68
N LEU A 28 16.25 -18.61 -12.18
CA LEU A 28 15.44 -17.97 -13.23
C LEU A 28 15.42 -18.95 -14.39
N SER A 29 14.46 -19.88 -14.41
CA SER A 29 14.17 -20.65 -15.60
C SER A 29 13.82 -19.62 -16.65
N ALA A 30 14.63 -19.59 -17.70
CA ALA A 30 14.36 -18.82 -18.90
C ALA A 30 12.90 -19.08 -19.30
N PRO A 31 12.18 -18.04 -19.78
CA PRO A 31 10.81 -18.21 -20.19
C PRO A 31 10.73 -19.36 -21.19
N LEU A 32 9.84 -20.32 -20.94
CA LEU A 32 9.63 -21.48 -21.82
C LEU A 32 9.19 -21.12 -23.24
N PHE A 33 8.99 -19.83 -23.51
CA PHE A 33 8.64 -19.31 -24.82
C PHE A 33 9.43 -18.06 -25.14
N SER A 34 10.32 -18.14 -26.12
CA SER A 34 10.85 -16.96 -26.81
C SER A 34 9.71 -16.30 -27.60
N PRO A 35 9.58 -14.95 -27.55
CA PRO A 35 8.50 -14.23 -28.26
C PRO A 35 8.60 -14.31 -29.81
N SER A 36 9.55 -15.04 -30.34
CA SER A 36 9.80 -15.18 -31.79
C SER A 36 9.34 -16.49 -32.42
N SER A 37 8.56 -17.33 -31.72
CA SER A 37 7.98 -18.52 -32.35
C SER A 37 6.69 -18.16 -33.10
N PRO A 38 6.62 -18.31 -34.44
CA PRO A 38 5.42 -17.95 -35.22
C PRO A 38 4.20 -18.83 -34.99
N HIS A 39 4.26 -19.74 -34.03
CA HIS A 39 3.17 -20.70 -33.70
C HIS A 39 2.84 -20.77 -32.21
N ALA A 40 3.12 -19.73 -31.41
CA ALA A 40 2.54 -19.68 -30.08
C ALA A 40 1.00 -19.58 -30.23
N PRO A 41 0.19 -20.46 -29.62
CA PRO A 41 -1.26 -20.35 -29.69
C PRO A 41 -1.63 -18.98 -29.13
N ALA A 42 -2.37 -18.18 -29.92
CA ALA A 42 -2.83 -16.88 -29.49
C ALA A 42 -3.61 -17.04 -28.19
N LEU A 43 -3.08 -16.52 -27.09
CA LEU A 43 -3.72 -16.64 -25.78
C LEU A 43 -5.10 -15.95 -25.84
N PRO A 44 -6.20 -16.66 -25.54
CA PRO A 44 -7.54 -16.09 -25.63
C PRO A 44 -7.69 -14.76 -24.88
N LEU A 45 -6.95 -14.61 -23.78
CA LEU A 45 -6.96 -13.39 -22.95
C LEU A 45 -6.40 -12.14 -23.67
N LEU A 46 -5.62 -12.30 -24.75
CA LEU A 46 -5.05 -11.21 -25.53
C LEU A 46 -5.91 -10.85 -26.77
N HIS A 47 -6.97 -11.60 -27.03
CA HIS A 47 -7.83 -11.35 -28.19
C HIS A 47 -8.54 -9.98 -28.09
N GLY A 48 -8.59 -9.27 -29.22
CA GLY A 48 -9.28 -8.01 -29.34
C GLY A 48 -8.59 -6.83 -28.63
N LEU A 49 -7.32 -6.97 -28.26
CA LEU A 49 -6.47 -5.85 -27.85
C LEU A 49 -5.97 -5.13 -29.10
N SER A 50 -5.87 -3.77 -29.04
CA SER A 50 -5.14 -3.03 -30.05
C SER A 50 -3.63 -3.32 -29.93
N PRO A 51 -2.81 -3.00 -30.95
CA PRO A 51 -1.36 -3.16 -30.89
C PRO A 51 -0.74 -2.46 -29.67
N GLU A 52 -1.21 -1.25 -29.34
CA GLU A 52 -0.74 -0.48 -28.19
C GLU A 52 -1.15 -1.12 -26.87
N GLN A 53 -2.40 -1.57 -26.77
CA GLN A 53 -2.90 -2.30 -25.60
C GLN A 53 -2.11 -3.61 -25.39
N LEU A 54 -1.83 -4.35 -26.47
CA LEU A 54 -1.04 -5.57 -26.43
C LEU A 54 0.38 -5.29 -25.93
N ALA A 55 1.01 -4.25 -26.48
CA ALA A 55 2.35 -3.83 -26.05
C ALA A 55 2.36 -3.50 -24.55
N ALA A 56 1.36 -2.75 -24.08
CA ALA A 56 1.22 -2.40 -22.66
C ALA A 56 1.00 -3.63 -21.75
N VAL A 57 0.17 -4.57 -22.18
CA VAL A 57 -0.11 -5.80 -21.43
C VAL A 57 1.13 -6.70 -21.34
N THR A 58 1.94 -6.76 -22.38
CA THR A 58 3.11 -7.66 -22.46
C THR A 58 4.44 -7.01 -22.12
N LEU A 59 4.45 -5.77 -21.61
CA LEU A 59 5.66 -5.09 -21.17
C LEU A 59 6.53 -6.00 -20.28
N PRO A 60 7.85 -5.98 -20.44
CA PRO A 60 8.76 -6.67 -19.55
C PRO A 60 8.67 -6.13 -18.12
N GLN A 61 9.33 -6.80 -17.18
CA GLN A 61 9.44 -6.31 -15.82
C GLN A 61 10.16 -4.96 -15.79
N GLY A 62 9.57 -3.96 -15.14
CA GLY A 62 10.06 -2.60 -15.05
C GLY A 62 8.97 -1.63 -14.65
N HIS A 63 9.33 -0.35 -14.51
CA HIS A 63 8.35 0.69 -14.22
C HIS A 63 7.83 1.28 -15.52
N ALA A 64 6.52 1.47 -15.62
CA ALA A 64 5.89 2.09 -16.78
C ALA A 64 4.68 2.95 -16.35
N LEU A 65 4.52 4.06 -17.03
CA LEU A 65 3.33 4.90 -16.99
C LEU A 65 2.69 4.87 -18.38
N ILE A 66 1.42 4.53 -18.41
CA ILE A 66 0.60 4.53 -19.64
C ILE A 66 -0.37 5.69 -19.54
N LEU A 67 -0.24 6.63 -20.45
CA LEU A 67 -1.15 7.74 -20.61
C LEU A 67 -2.07 7.48 -21.79
N ALA A 68 -3.37 7.62 -21.58
CA ALA A 68 -4.34 7.36 -22.64
C ALA A 68 -5.68 8.01 -22.30
N GLY A 69 -6.30 8.63 -23.28
CA GLY A 69 -7.56 9.35 -23.11
C GLY A 69 -8.72 8.50 -22.57
N ALA A 70 -9.80 9.16 -22.18
CA ALA A 70 -10.99 8.50 -21.67
C ALA A 70 -11.56 7.50 -22.70
N GLY A 71 -11.99 6.33 -22.23
CA GLY A 71 -12.55 5.28 -23.09
C GLY A 71 -11.52 4.44 -23.86
N SER A 72 -10.22 4.70 -23.76
CA SER A 72 -9.14 3.93 -24.40
C SER A 72 -8.98 2.49 -23.90
N GLY A 73 -9.67 2.14 -22.80
CA GLY A 73 -9.60 0.81 -22.20
C GLY A 73 -8.49 0.63 -21.19
N LYS A 74 -8.03 1.69 -20.50
CA LYS A 74 -7.01 1.66 -19.45
C LYS A 74 -7.23 0.54 -18.42
N THR A 75 -8.41 0.47 -17.82
CA THR A 75 -8.77 -0.58 -16.86
C THR A 75 -8.75 -1.97 -17.49
N ARG A 76 -9.08 -2.10 -18.80
CA ARG A 76 -8.94 -3.37 -19.53
C ARG A 76 -7.46 -3.76 -19.65
N VAL A 77 -6.58 -2.83 -19.97
CA VAL A 77 -5.14 -3.07 -20.03
C VAL A 77 -4.62 -3.56 -18.69
N LEU A 78 -4.93 -2.89 -17.58
CA LEU A 78 -4.53 -3.32 -16.23
C LEU A 78 -5.04 -4.73 -15.90
N THR A 79 -6.32 -4.97 -16.11
CA THR A 79 -6.94 -6.27 -15.80
C THR A 79 -6.32 -7.39 -16.64
N THR A 80 -6.11 -7.16 -17.95
CA THR A 80 -5.49 -8.13 -18.83
C THR A 80 -4.01 -8.33 -18.50
N ARG A 81 -3.29 -7.27 -18.09
CA ARG A 81 -1.91 -7.38 -17.62
C ARG A 81 -1.81 -8.29 -16.40
N ILE A 82 -2.68 -8.13 -15.40
CA ILE A 82 -2.71 -9.02 -14.23
C ILE A 82 -2.96 -10.47 -14.68
N ALA A 83 -3.95 -10.68 -15.52
CA ALA A 83 -4.28 -12.01 -16.05
C ALA A 83 -3.07 -12.62 -16.79
N TRP A 84 -2.38 -11.84 -17.61
CA TRP A 84 -1.20 -12.28 -18.35
C TRP A 84 -0.04 -12.65 -17.43
N LEU A 85 0.26 -11.82 -16.42
CA LEU A 85 1.31 -12.10 -15.43
C LEU A 85 1.06 -13.40 -14.66
N LEU A 86 -0.19 -13.65 -14.28
CA LEU A 86 -0.59 -14.88 -13.59
C LEU A 86 -0.56 -16.09 -14.52
N HIS A 87 -1.07 -15.95 -15.73
CA HIS A 87 -1.10 -17.02 -16.73
C HIS A 87 0.31 -17.47 -17.15
N MET A 88 1.20 -16.52 -17.35
CA MET A 88 2.59 -16.78 -17.71
C MET A 88 3.46 -17.25 -16.54
N GLY A 89 2.93 -17.29 -15.31
CA GLY A 89 3.68 -17.68 -14.11
C GLY A 89 4.71 -16.65 -13.65
N TYR A 90 4.66 -15.42 -14.15
CA TYR A 90 5.55 -14.36 -13.71
C TYR A 90 5.25 -13.86 -12.29
N ALA A 91 4.02 -14.05 -11.86
CA ALA A 91 3.60 -13.75 -10.49
C ALA A 91 2.58 -14.77 -9.99
N SER A 92 2.53 -14.95 -8.66
CA SER A 92 1.40 -15.54 -7.96
C SER A 92 0.40 -14.45 -7.57
N PRO A 93 -0.87 -14.78 -7.26
CA PRO A 93 -1.82 -13.79 -6.76
C PRO A 93 -1.30 -13.00 -5.56
N GLY A 94 -0.60 -13.64 -4.61
CA GLY A 94 -0.02 -12.99 -3.45
C GLY A 94 1.09 -11.97 -3.76
N GLY A 95 1.69 -12.05 -4.94
CA GLY A 95 2.74 -11.14 -5.42
C GLY A 95 2.23 -9.91 -6.17
N ILE A 96 0.91 -9.73 -6.27
CA ILE A 96 0.30 -8.61 -6.99
C ILE A 96 -0.49 -7.72 -6.03
N MET A 97 -0.27 -6.41 -6.14
CA MET A 97 -1.12 -5.38 -5.55
C MET A 97 -1.71 -4.53 -6.67
N ALA A 98 -3.04 -4.39 -6.70
CA ALA A 98 -3.76 -3.54 -7.64
C ALA A 98 -4.55 -2.48 -6.89
N VAL A 99 -4.28 -1.23 -7.19
CA VAL A 99 -4.85 -0.06 -6.50
C VAL A 99 -5.79 0.67 -7.44
N THR A 100 -6.99 0.96 -6.95
CA THR A 100 -8.02 1.76 -7.63
C THR A 100 -8.51 2.88 -6.71
N PHE A 101 -9.29 3.83 -7.25
CA PHE A 101 -9.84 4.94 -6.46
C PHE A 101 -11.22 4.64 -5.88
N THR A 102 -11.96 3.70 -6.46
CA THR A 102 -13.31 3.37 -6.01
C THR A 102 -13.51 1.87 -5.76
N ASN A 103 -14.34 1.55 -4.77
CA ASN A 103 -14.73 0.17 -4.50
C ASN A 103 -15.46 -0.49 -5.69
N LYS A 104 -16.17 0.31 -6.49
CA LYS A 104 -16.83 -0.14 -7.71
C LYS A 104 -15.80 -0.61 -8.74
N ALA A 105 -14.76 0.20 -9.00
CA ALA A 105 -13.68 -0.14 -9.92
C ALA A 105 -12.91 -1.40 -9.45
N ALA A 106 -12.61 -1.50 -8.15
CA ALA A 106 -11.97 -2.69 -7.59
C ALA A 106 -12.81 -3.95 -7.80
N LYS A 107 -14.12 -3.88 -7.53
CA LYS A 107 -15.05 -5.01 -7.74
C LYS A 107 -15.16 -5.39 -9.21
N GLU A 108 -15.25 -4.42 -10.10
CA GLU A 108 -15.31 -4.65 -11.55
C GLU A 108 -14.02 -5.33 -12.05
N MET A 109 -12.86 -4.85 -11.62
CA MET A 109 -11.57 -5.46 -11.96
C MET A 109 -11.51 -6.91 -11.47
N GLN A 110 -11.93 -7.17 -10.24
CA GLN A 110 -11.99 -8.54 -9.69
C GLN A 110 -12.91 -9.45 -10.49
N THR A 111 -14.10 -8.97 -10.88
CA THR A 111 -15.06 -9.72 -11.69
C THR A 111 -14.49 -10.07 -13.06
N ARG A 112 -13.84 -9.10 -13.72
CA ARG A 112 -13.19 -9.31 -15.02
C ARG A 112 -12.05 -10.33 -14.92
N LEU A 113 -11.20 -10.24 -13.90
CA LEU A 113 -10.13 -11.19 -13.67
C LEU A 113 -10.64 -12.62 -13.45
N SER A 114 -11.69 -12.78 -12.65
CA SER A 114 -12.30 -14.08 -12.40
C SER A 114 -12.93 -14.69 -13.66
N ALA A 115 -13.35 -13.86 -14.61
CA ALA A 115 -13.85 -14.32 -15.91
C ALA A 115 -12.71 -14.72 -16.89
N LEU A 116 -11.55 -14.05 -16.77
CA LEU A 116 -10.40 -14.32 -17.65
C LEU A 116 -9.59 -15.53 -17.24
N LEU A 117 -9.57 -15.85 -15.95
CA LEU A 117 -8.72 -16.91 -15.40
C LEU A 117 -9.50 -17.87 -14.50
N PRO A 118 -9.40 -19.19 -14.74
CA PRO A 118 -10.01 -20.21 -13.89
C PRO A 118 -9.15 -20.53 -12.66
N ILE A 119 -8.59 -19.49 -12.02
CA ILE A 119 -7.71 -19.64 -10.84
C ILE A 119 -8.23 -18.83 -9.66
N SER A 120 -7.87 -19.25 -8.45
CA SER A 120 -8.17 -18.50 -7.25
C SER A 120 -7.31 -17.23 -7.16
N LEU A 121 -7.95 -16.07 -7.02
CA LEU A 121 -7.28 -14.79 -6.78
C LEU A 121 -6.98 -14.55 -5.28
N ARG A 122 -7.14 -15.61 -4.46
CA ARG A 122 -6.87 -15.53 -3.02
C ARG A 122 -5.42 -15.13 -2.77
N GLY A 123 -5.22 -14.17 -1.87
CA GLY A 123 -3.90 -13.64 -1.55
C GLY A 123 -3.54 -12.35 -2.30
N MET A 124 -4.19 -12.06 -3.44
CA MET A 124 -4.02 -10.78 -4.13
C MET A 124 -4.53 -9.63 -3.25
N TRP A 125 -3.81 -8.52 -3.31
CA TRP A 125 -4.25 -7.28 -2.70
C TRP A 125 -4.82 -6.38 -3.80
N MET A 126 -6.14 -6.27 -3.82
CA MET A 126 -6.86 -5.44 -4.77
C MET A 126 -7.89 -4.60 -4.02
N GLY A 127 -7.90 -3.30 -4.26
CA GLY A 127 -8.80 -2.39 -3.57
C GLY A 127 -8.44 -0.93 -3.74
N THR A 128 -9.12 -0.09 -2.97
CA THR A 128 -8.80 1.34 -2.88
C THR A 128 -7.59 1.56 -1.97
N PHE A 129 -6.94 2.73 -2.09
CA PHE A 129 -5.86 3.13 -1.18
C PHE A 129 -6.25 2.94 0.29
N HIS A 130 -7.39 3.49 0.69
CA HIS A 130 -7.87 3.38 2.08
C HIS A 130 -8.16 1.92 2.50
N GLY A 131 -8.73 1.13 1.60
CA GLY A 131 -9.00 -0.29 1.86
C GLY A 131 -7.71 -1.10 2.07
N LEU A 132 -6.70 -0.86 1.24
CA LEU A 132 -5.39 -1.51 1.34
C LEU A 132 -4.62 -1.03 2.58
N CYS A 133 -4.66 0.28 2.89
CA CYS A 133 -4.08 0.82 4.11
C CYS A 133 -4.74 0.23 5.37
N ASN A 134 -6.07 0.15 5.39
CA ASN A 134 -6.79 -0.50 6.50
C ASN A 134 -6.35 -1.96 6.67
N ARG A 135 -6.24 -2.71 5.57
CA ARG A 135 -5.74 -4.10 5.60
C ARG A 135 -4.34 -4.20 6.19
N LEU A 136 -3.43 -3.30 5.81
CA LEU A 136 -2.07 -3.22 6.33
C LEU A 136 -2.07 -2.90 7.83
N LEU A 137 -2.84 -1.89 8.25
CA LEU A 137 -2.94 -1.49 9.66
C LEU A 137 -3.56 -2.58 10.53
N ARG A 138 -4.58 -3.31 10.04
CA ARG A 138 -5.16 -4.46 10.75
C ARG A 138 -4.13 -5.56 10.98
N ALA A 139 -3.32 -5.86 9.97
CA ALA A 139 -2.29 -6.89 10.06
C ALA A 139 -1.15 -6.51 11.02
N HIS A 140 -0.87 -5.21 11.19
CA HIS A 140 0.27 -4.69 11.95
C HIS A 140 -0.15 -3.63 12.99
N HIS A 141 -1.34 -3.80 13.58
CA HIS A 141 -1.92 -2.81 14.48
C HIS A 141 -1.00 -2.43 15.65
N GLN A 142 -0.27 -3.38 16.24
CA GLN A 142 0.66 -3.11 17.33
C GLN A 142 1.80 -2.18 16.90
N ALA A 143 2.45 -2.48 15.76
CA ALA A 143 3.51 -1.64 15.22
C ALA A 143 3.00 -0.26 14.79
N ALA A 144 1.73 -0.18 14.39
CA ALA A 144 1.05 1.09 14.07
C ALA A 144 0.56 1.84 15.32
N GLY A 145 0.74 1.31 16.53
CA GLY A 145 0.26 1.93 17.77
C GLY A 145 -1.26 1.95 17.90
N LEU A 146 -1.95 0.96 17.30
CA LEU A 146 -3.40 0.86 17.30
C LEU A 146 -3.89 -0.37 18.09
N PRO A 147 -5.06 -0.31 18.75
CA PRO A 147 -5.69 -1.51 19.28
C PRO A 147 -6.12 -2.46 18.15
N ALA A 148 -6.16 -3.77 18.40
CA ALA A 148 -6.57 -4.76 17.39
C ALA A 148 -7.95 -4.46 16.79
N THR A 149 -8.83 -3.90 17.59
CA THR A 149 -10.23 -3.60 17.26
C THR A 149 -10.48 -2.11 16.98
N PHE A 150 -9.46 -1.37 16.53
CA PHE A 150 -9.64 0.05 16.24
C PHE A 150 -10.83 0.28 15.29
N GLN A 151 -11.55 1.37 15.47
CA GLN A 151 -12.70 1.72 14.64
C GLN A 151 -12.35 2.84 13.67
N ILE A 152 -13.01 2.84 12.53
CA ILE A 152 -12.86 3.87 11.50
C ILE A 152 -14.05 4.81 11.64
N LEU A 153 -13.77 6.09 11.87
CA LEU A 153 -14.78 7.14 11.90
C LEU A 153 -15.20 7.49 10.47
N ASP A 154 -16.50 7.46 10.23
CA ASP A 154 -17.02 8.11 9.03
C ASP A 154 -17.03 9.65 9.18
N MET A 155 -17.43 10.38 8.14
CA MET A 155 -17.43 11.85 8.18
C MET A 155 -18.35 12.42 9.26
N GLN A 156 -19.45 11.75 9.58
CA GLN A 156 -20.40 12.20 10.58
C GLN A 156 -19.89 11.91 12.00
N ASP A 157 -19.29 10.75 12.20
CA ASP A 157 -18.63 10.37 13.45
C ASP A 157 -17.45 11.27 13.75
N GLN A 158 -16.62 11.57 12.74
CA GLN A 158 -15.51 12.51 12.84
C GLN A 158 -16.01 13.91 13.26
N LEU A 159 -17.02 14.43 12.57
CA LEU A 159 -17.61 15.72 12.92
C LEU A 159 -18.16 15.73 14.36
N SER A 160 -18.80 14.65 14.78
CA SER A 160 -19.31 14.50 16.14
C SER A 160 -18.17 14.46 17.17
N ALA A 161 -17.08 13.78 16.89
CA ALA A 161 -15.88 13.78 17.72
C ALA A 161 -15.27 15.18 17.86
N ILE A 162 -15.15 15.94 16.76
CA ILE A 162 -14.63 17.32 16.76
C ILE A 162 -15.58 18.24 17.57
N LYS A 163 -16.89 18.09 17.42
CA LYS A 163 -17.85 18.88 18.23
C LYS A 163 -17.71 18.58 19.73
N ARG A 164 -17.52 17.33 20.13
CA ARG A 164 -17.26 16.99 21.54
C ARG A 164 -15.96 17.63 22.04
N LEU A 165 -14.91 17.60 21.23
CA LEU A 165 -13.65 18.24 21.52
C LEU A 165 -13.81 19.76 21.71
N CYS A 166 -14.47 20.44 20.77
CA CYS A 166 -14.72 21.88 20.87
C CYS A 166 -15.49 22.25 22.17
N LYS A 167 -16.49 21.43 22.54
CA LYS A 167 -17.24 21.63 23.79
C LYS A 167 -16.35 21.41 25.03
N ALA A 168 -15.53 20.34 25.02
CA ALA A 168 -14.67 20.00 26.16
C ALA A 168 -13.60 21.06 26.42
N PHE A 169 -13.09 21.71 25.40
CA PHE A 169 -12.04 22.71 25.48
C PHE A 169 -12.55 24.16 25.33
N ASN A 170 -13.88 24.35 25.41
CA ASN A 170 -14.54 25.65 25.32
C ASN A 170 -14.07 26.49 24.11
N VAL A 171 -13.99 25.84 22.95
CA VAL A 171 -13.54 26.45 21.68
C VAL A 171 -14.64 27.38 21.15
N ASP A 172 -14.27 28.57 20.73
CA ASP A 172 -15.15 29.47 19.97
C ASP A 172 -15.45 28.86 18.59
N THR A 173 -16.64 28.24 18.47
CA THR A 173 -17.07 27.53 17.25
C THR A 173 -17.59 28.46 16.16
N GLU A 174 -17.80 29.76 16.43
CA GLU A 174 -18.06 30.75 15.38
C GLU A 174 -16.77 31.07 14.65
N ARG A 175 -15.67 31.22 15.38
CA ARG A 175 -14.34 31.44 14.80
C ARG A 175 -13.71 30.18 14.25
N TYR A 176 -13.90 29.03 14.89
CA TYR A 176 -13.35 27.73 14.50
C TYR A 176 -14.47 26.68 14.29
N PRO A 177 -15.21 26.77 13.18
CA PRO A 177 -16.30 25.84 12.92
C PRO A 177 -15.81 24.40 12.86
N PRO A 178 -16.44 23.44 13.55
CA PRO A 178 -16.01 22.04 13.62
C PRO A 178 -15.80 21.39 12.24
N LYS A 179 -16.63 21.73 11.27
CA LYS A 179 -16.49 21.21 9.90
C LYS A 179 -15.21 21.73 9.22
N GLN A 180 -14.85 22.98 9.42
CA GLN A 180 -13.60 23.56 8.89
C GLN A 180 -12.36 22.99 9.60
N LEU A 181 -12.46 22.73 10.90
CA LEU A 181 -11.40 22.02 11.63
C LEU A 181 -11.19 20.63 11.08
N GLY A 182 -12.26 19.89 10.79
CA GLY A 182 -12.17 18.57 10.17
C GLY A 182 -11.46 18.59 8.81
N TRP A 183 -11.77 19.59 7.97
CA TRP A 183 -11.08 19.77 6.68
C TRP A 183 -9.60 20.12 6.87
N PHE A 184 -9.29 20.98 7.83
CA PHE A 184 -7.90 21.33 8.14
C PHE A 184 -7.10 20.12 8.61
N PHE A 185 -7.66 19.30 9.52
CA PHE A 185 -7.00 18.08 9.99
C PHE A 185 -6.78 17.07 8.86
N ALA A 186 -7.78 16.86 8.01
CA ALA A 186 -7.67 15.98 6.86
C ALA A 186 -6.61 16.47 5.87
N SER A 187 -6.62 17.76 5.53
CA SER A 187 -5.61 18.36 4.64
C SER A 187 -4.19 18.21 5.17
N CYS A 188 -3.97 18.48 6.47
CA CYS A 188 -2.66 18.26 7.08
C CYS A 188 -2.20 16.79 6.95
N LYS A 189 -3.10 15.83 7.20
CA LYS A 189 -2.80 14.41 7.06
C LYS A 189 -2.50 14.00 5.63
N GLU A 190 -3.25 14.51 4.66
CA GLU A 190 -3.04 14.26 3.23
C GLU A 190 -1.71 14.84 2.72
N ASP A 191 -1.23 15.92 3.35
CA ASP A 191 0.10 16.47 3.13
C ASP A 191 1.21 15.72 3.88
N GLY A 192 0.87 14.71 4.67
CA GLY A 192 1.81 13.93 5.48
C GLY A 192 2.27 14.63 6.75
N LEU A 193 1.52 15.62 7.25
CA LEU A 193 1.91 16.47 8.37
C LEU A 193 1.19 16.06 9.67
N ARG A 194 1.96 15.75 10.69
CA ARG A 194 1.49 15.68 12.07
C ARG A 194 1.43 17.10 12.69
N PRO A 195 0.67 17.30 13.78
CA PRO A 195 0.57 18.63 14.40
C PRO A 195 1.91 19.35 14.59
N LYS A 196 2.94 18.62 15.02
CA LYS A 196 4.30 19.14 15.25
C LYS A 196 5.01 19.63 13.98
N ASP A 197 4.59 19.13 12.81
CA ASP A 197 5.24 19.39 11.52
C ASP A 197 4.54 20.48 10.71
N VAL A 198 3.37 20.95 11.20
CA VAL A 198 2.60 22.01 10.53
C VAL A 198 3.23 23.38 10.79
N PRO A 199 3.61 24.16 9.76
CA PRO A 199 4.12 25.51 9.93
C PRO A 199 3.08 26.43 10.58
N THR A 200 3.46 27.13 11.65
CA THR A 200 2.58 28.02 12.43
C THR A 200 3.05 29.48 12.34
N HIS A 201 2.78 30.14 11.23
CA HIS A 201 3.22 31.50 10.98
C HIS A 201 2.30 32.57 11.61
N ASP A 202 1.07 32.23 11.91
CA ASP A 202 0.07 33.14 12.46
C ASP A 202 -0.67 32.53 13.67
N PRO A 203 -1.31 33.36 14.52
CA PRO A 203 -2.00 32.86 15.72
C PRO A 203 -3.20 31.96 15.42
N ASP A 204 -3.88 32.16 14.30
CA ASP A 204 -5.06 31.38 13.92
C ASP A 204 -4.65 29.95 13.53
N THR A 205 -3.63 29.80 12.68
CA THR A 205 -3.05 28.50 12.34
C THR A 205 -2.48 27.80 13.57
N ARG A 206 -1.81 28.53 14.47
CA ARG A 206 -1.32 27.97 15.74
C ARG A 206 -2.45 27.37 16.57
N LYS A 207 -3.59 28.06 16.68
CA LYS A 207 -4.77 27.54 17.39
C LYS A 207 -5.35 26.32 16.72
N LYS A 208 -5.45 26.28 15.40
CA LYS A 208 -5.90 25.10 14.66
C LYS A 208 -4.98 23.89 14.86
N VAL A 209 -3.67 24.10 14.91
CA VAL A 209 -2.68 23.05 15.19
C VAL A 209 -2.79 22.53 16.61
N GLU A 210 -3.02 23.38 17.60
CA GLU A 210 -3.33 22.96 18.98
C GLU A 210 -4.56 22.06 19.02
N LEU A 211 -5.63 22.46 18.34
CA LEU A 211 -6.86 21.68 18.23
C LEU A 211 -6.64 20.36 17.47
N TYR A 212 -5.77 20.36 16.46
CA TYR A 212 -5.39 19.14 15.74
C TYR A 212 -4.67 18.16 16.67
N GLN A 213 -3.73 18.64 17.52
CA GLN A 213 -3.07 17.78 18.51
C GLN A 213 -4.08 17.17 19.50
N LEU A 214 -4.99 17.99 20.03
CA LEU A 214 -6.03 17.50 20.95
C LEU A 214 -6.95 16.47 20.29
N TYR A 215 -7.25 16.64 19.01
CA TYR A 215 -8.03 15.67 18.22
C TYR A 215 -7.27 14.36 18.03
N GLU A 216 -5.98 14.40 17.70
CA GLU A 216 -5.14 13.21 17.60
C GLU A 216 -5.08 12.45 18.94
N ASP A 217 -4.89 13.16 20.04
CA ASP A 217 -4.86 12.59 21.39
C ASP A 217 -6.20 11.95 21.76
N GLN A 218 -7.31 12.56 21.39
CA GLN A 218 -8.64 11.99 21.58
C GLN A 218 -8.83 10.71 20.78
N CYS A 219 -8.53 10.72 19.48
CA CYS A 219 -8.64 9.54 18.62
C CYS A 219 -7.78 8.38 19.15
N GLN A 220 -6.55 8.68 19.60
CA GLN A 220 -5.65 7.67 20.17
C GLN A 220 -6.23 7.05 21.46
N ARG A 221 -6.80 7.87 22.35
CA ARG A 221 -7.44 7.36 23.58
C ARG A 221 -8.70 6.54 23.32
N GLU A 222 -9.49 6.94 22.32
CA GLU A 222 -10.74 6.26 21.95
C GLU A 222 -10.47 5.02 21.07
N GLY A 223 -9.26 4.82 20.58
CA GLY A 223 -8.89 3.71 19.69
C GLY A 223 -9.59 3.82 18.33
N VAL A 224 -9.71 5.03 17.79
CA VAL A 224 -10.38 5.33 16.54
C VAL A 224 -9.44 6.01 15.56
N VAL A 225 -9.71 5.89 14.26
CA VAL A 225 -8.99 6.54 13.17
C VAL A 225 -9.98 7.14 12.19
N ASP A 226 -9.68 8.31 11.62
CA ASP A 226 -10.43 8.84 10.49
C ASP A 226 -9.87 8.33 9.15
N PHE A 227 -10.53 8.65 8.04
CA PHE A 227 -10.11 8.18 6.72
C PHE A 227 -8.70 8.66 6.33
N ALA A 228 -8.38 9.93 6.58
CA ALA A 228 -7.06 10.47 6.27
C ALA A 228 -5.95 9.81 7.13
N GLU A 229 -6.29 9.43 8.37
CA GLU A 229 -5.38 8.71 9.27
C GLU A 229 -5.00 7.32 8.74
N LEU A 230 -5.90 6.62 8.06
CA LEU A 230 -5.61 5.31 7.48
C LEU A 230 -4.38 5.37 6.55
N LEU A 231 -4.35 6.37 5.68
CA LEU A 231 -3.24 6.55 4.73
C LEU A 231 -1.98 7.05 5.43
N LEU A 232 -2.08 8.09 6.26
CA LEU A 232 -0.92 8.69 6.93
C LEU A 232 -0.25 7.68 7.85
N ARG A 233 -1.00 6.98 8.70
CA ARG A 233 -0.45 5.99 9.62
C ARG A 233 0.12 4.77 8.90
N SER A 234 -0.48 4.35 7.81
CA SER A 234 0.04 3.29 6.95
C SER A 234 1.36 3.70 6.28
N TYR A 235 1.47 4.96 5.83
CA TYR A 235 2.71 5.52 5.32
C TYR A 235 3.81 5.55 6.38
N GLU A 236 3.51 6.10 7.57
CA GLU A 236 4.44 6.15 8.70
C GLU A 236 4.89 4.75 9.14
N LEU A 237 3.96 3.79 9.20
CA LEU A 237 4.26 2.40 9.52
C LEU A 237 5.33 1.83 8.58
N LEU A 238 5.18 2.01 7.28
CA LEU A 238 6.17 1.53 6.30
C LEU A 238 7.47 2.34 6.33
N ARG A 239 7.40 3.66 6.56
CA ARG A 239 8.57 4.53 6.65
C ARG A 239 9.44 4.17 7.84
N ASP A 240 8.83 3.96 8.99
CA ASP A 240 9.52 3.85 10.29
C ASP A 240 9.89 2.40 10.64
N HIS A 241 9.40 1.41 9.90
CA HIS A 241 9.71 -0.01 10.10
C HIS A 241 10.34 -0.63 8.85
N PRO A 242 11.67 -0.49 8.66
CA PRO A 242 12.38 -0.97 7.47
C PRO A 242 12.16 -2.46 7.17
N ALA A 243 12.17 -3.31 8.20
CA ALA A 243 11.96 -4.75 8.04
C ALA A 243 10.56 -5.06 7.48
N LEU A 244 9.53 -4.35 7.96
CA LEU A 244 8.17 -4.48 7.46
C LEU A 244 8.05 -3.99 6.02
N ARG A 245 8.65 -2.83 5.72
CA ARG A 245 8.72 -2.27 4.37
C ARG A 245 9.37 -3.26 3.41
N GLN A 246 10.53 -3.80 3.76
CA GLN A 246 11.25 -4.78 2.94
C GLN A 246 10.42 -6.05 2.72
N HIS A 247 9.70 -6.55 3.73
CA HIS A 247 8.80 -7.68 3.59
C HIS A 247 7.75 -7.45 2.49
N TYR A 248 7.10 -6.28 2.47
CA TYR A 248 6.09 -5.96 1.46
C TYR A 248 6.68 -5.65 0.09
N GLN A 249 7.87 -5.05 0.01
CA GLN A 249 8.62 -4.87 -1.23
C GLN A 249 8.97 -6.21 -1.89
N GLN A 250 9.41 -7.19 -1.10
CA GLN A 250 9.70 -8.53 -1.59
C GLN A 250 8.44 -9.32 -1.98
N ARG A 251 7.36 -9.10 -1.25
CA ARG A 251 6.07 -9.75 -1.52
C ARG A 251 5.43 -9.24 -2.80
N PHE A 252 5.26 -7.93 -2.95
CA PHE A 252 4.57 -7.32 -4.09
C PHE A 252 5.54 -7.04 -5.23
N ARG A 253 5.73 -8.03 -6.07
CA ARG A 253 6.57 -7.91 -7.26
C ARG A 253 5.95 -7.04 -8.34
N TYR A 254 4.62 -6.91 -8.35
CA TYR A 254 3.86 -6.10 -9.31
C TYR A 254 2.86 -5.22 -8.57
N LEU A 255 3.04 -3.92 -8.77
CA LEU A 255 2.14 -2.87 -8.30
C LEU A 255 1.44 -2.27 -9.52
N LEU A 256 0.13 -2.35 -9.56
CA LEU A 256 -0.68 -1.80 -10.66
C LEU A 256 -1.58 -0.71 -10.09
N VAL A 257 -1.59 0.46 -10.71
CA VAL A 257 -2.33 1.64 -10.25
C VAL A 257 -3.22 2.13 -11.37
N ASP A 258 -4.53 2.19 -11.10
CA ASP A 258 -5.52 2.78 -12.00
C ASP A 258 -5.73 4.26 -11.65
N GLU A 259 -6.13 5.08 -12.62
CA GLU A 259 -6.40 6.52 -12.48
C GLU A 259 -5.28 7.28 -11.75
N PHE A 260 -4.04 7.06 -12.19
CA PHE A 260 -2.86 7.58 -11.51
C PHE A 260 -2.84 9.11 -11.40
N GLN A 261 -3.47 9.82 -12.32
CA GLN A 261 -3.62 11.28 -12.30
C GLN A 261 -4.34 11.79 -11.03
N ASP A 262 -5.22 10.98 -10.44
CA ASP A 262 -5.97 11.34 -9.22
C ASP A 262 -5.16 11.13 -7.93
N THR A 263 -3.92 10.62 -8.06
CA THR A 263 -3.07 10.27 -6.92
C THR A 263 -2.55 11.52 -6.22
N ASN A 264 -2.86 11.69 -4.94
CA ASN A 264 -2.29 12.76 -4.12
C ASN A 264 -0.84 12.45 -3.70
N LYS A 265 -0.17 13.47 -3.14
CA LYS A 265 1.24 13.39 -2.74
C LYS A 265 1.51 12.24 -1.75
N LEU A 266 0.67 12.06 -0.74
CA LEU A 266 0.86 11.03 0.28
C LEU A 266 0.64 9.62 -0.27
N GLN A 267 -0.37 9.44 -1.13
CA GLN A 267 -0.61 8.19 -1.86
C GLN A 267 0.59 7.81 -2.73
N TYR A 268 1.15 8.78 -3.45
CA TYR A 268 2.36 8.58 -4.24
C TYR A 268 3.56 8.19 -3.36
N GLN A 269 3.76 8.85 -2.23
CA GLN A 269 4.82 8.51 -1.28
C GLN A 269 4.65 7.09 -0.71
N TRP A 270 3.42 6.69 -0.40
CA TRP A 270 3.10 5.35 0.07
C TRP A 270 3.44 4.28 -1.00
N LEU A 271 3.06 4.52 -2.26
CA LEU A 271 3.43 3.64 -3.38
C LEU A 271 4.94 3.54 -3.56
N LYS A 272 5.67 4.65 -3.43
CA LYS A 272 7.14 4.66 -3.52
C LYS A 272 7.78 3.75 -2.48
N LEU A 273 7.31 3.80 -1.23
CA LEU A 273 7.84 2.92 -0.17
C LEU A 273 7.64 1.43 -0.51
N LEU A 274 6.56 1.08 -1.20
CA LEU A 274 6.29 -0.29 -1.62
C LEU A 274 7.05 -0.71 -2.89
N ALA A 275 7.32 0.25 -3.79
CA ALA A 275 8.02 -0.01 -5.04
C ALA A 275 9.53 -0.29 -4.85
N GLY A 276 10.15 0.30 -3.83
CA GLY A 276 11.57 0.18 -3.57
C GLY A 276 12.16 1.46 -2.98
N GLU A 277 13.47 1.49 -2.84
CA GLU A 277 14.20 2.65 -2.34
C GLU A 277 14.74 3.51 -3.51
N MET A 278 14.87 4.80 -3.27
CA MET A 278 15.46 5.72 -4.26
C MET A 278 16.96 5.80 -4.05
N GLU A 279 17.73 5.28 -4.99
CA GLU A 279 19.18 5.42 -5.03
C GLU A 279 19.59 6.12 -6.33
N GLY A 280 20.32 7.23 -6.21
CA GLY A 280 20.83 7.96 -7.37
C GLY A 280 19.75 8.40 -8.38
N GLY A 281 18.52 8.69 -7.92
CA GLY A 281 17.40 9.09 -8.77
C GLY A 281 16.67 7.92 -9.45
N ARG A 282 17.01 6.67 -9.13
CA ARG A 282 16.34 5.46 -9.64
C ARG A 282 15.67 4.71 -8.49
N ILE A 283 14.53 4.08 -8.76
CA ILE A 283 13.92 3.15 -7.81
C ILE A 283 14.73 1.84 -7.86
N VAL A 284 15.39 1.53 -6.75
CA VAL A 284 16.08 0.26 -6.55
C VAL A 284 15.16 -0.64 -5.73
N GLY A 285 14.66 -1.67 -6.37
CA GLY A 285 13.72 -2.60 -5.74
C GLY A 285 13.36 -3.75 -6.67
N THR A 286 12.68 -4.73 -6.14
CA THR A 286 12.23 -5.91 -6.88
C THR A 286 10.86 -5.75 -7.52
N SER A 287 10.15 -4.67 -7.20
CA SER A 287 8.78 -4.42 -7.65
C SER A 287 8.77 -3.73 -9.01
N SER A 288 7.83 -4.13 -9.86
CA SER A 288 7.50 -3.49 -11.12
C SER A 288 6.22 -2.69 -10.94
N VAL A 289 6.24 -1.41 -11.24
CA VAL A 289 5.08 -0.52 -11.12
C VAL A 289 4.53 -0.23 -12.52
N LEU A 290 3.27 -0.55 -12.74
CA LEU A 290 2.52 -0.12 -13.91
C LEU A 290 1.39 0.81 -13.47
N ALA A 291 1.48 2.06 -13.83
CA ALA A 291 0.43 3.04 -13.60
C ALA A 291 -0.26 3.36 -14.92
N VAL A 292 -1.58 3.53 -14.88
CA VAL A 292 -2.35 4.05 -16.01
C VAL A 292 -3.09 5.30 -15.58
N GLY A 293 -3.18 6.28 -16.47
CA GLY A 293 -3.82 7.55 -16.20
C GLY A 293 -4.30 8.25 -17.46
N ASP A 294 -5.08 9.31 -17.27
CA ASP A 294 -5.45 10.21 -18.32
C ASP A 294 -4.28 11.11 -18.72
N ASP A 295 -4.27 11.57 -19.96
CA ASP A 295 -3.25 12.44 -20.56
C ASP A 295 -3.64 13.93 -20.55
N ASP A 296 -4.76 14.28 -19.89
CA ASP A 296 -5.32 15.64 -19.77
C ASP A 296 -4.73 16.43 -18.58
#